data_bce9117ce140a30142dd69ab4e2a179b
#
_entry.id   bce9117ce140a30142dd69ab4e2a179b
#
_cell.length_a   1.000
_cell.length_b   1.000
_cell.length_c   1.000
_cell.angle_alpha   90.00
_cell.angle_beta   90.00
_cell.angle_gamma   90.00
#
_symmetry.space_group_name_H-M   'P 1'
#
loop_
_entity.id
_entity.type
_entity.pdbx_description
1 polymer ?
#
loop_
_entity_poly.entity_id
_entity_poly.type
_entity_poly.pdbx_seq_one_letter_code
_entity_poly.pdbx_strand_id
1 'polypeptide(L)'
;MKENHYQVVIIGGGVSGTAAADVLARYTDIKSIAIVEKYEGLSTLNSKCTANSQTIHCGDIETNYTYEKAAVVSKKANMISKYGLQHALNEKHMFAGQKMAIGVGDEECEKIKARYEEFKTLYPYLEFFDKETLKQIEPKI
;
A
#
# COMPACT_ATOMS: atom_id res chain seq x y z
N MET A 1 -42.09 -12.42 -3.33
CA MET A 1 -40.72 -11.99 -3.63
C MET A 1 -39.86 -13.25 -3.77
N LYS A 2 -39.04 -13.39 -4.78
CA LYS A 2 -38.06 -14.50 -4.86
C LYS A 2 -37.00 -14.24 -3.81
N GLU A 3 -36.83 -15.14 -2.86
CA GLU A 3 -35.69 -15.10 -1.94
C GLU A 3 -34.41 -15.47 -2.69
N ASN A 4 -33.42 -14.60 -2.64
CA ASN A 4 -32.10 -14.89 -3.18
C ASN A 4 -31.23 -15.44 -2.05
N HIS A 5 -30.70 -16.63 -2.22
CA HIS A 5 -29.80 -17.28 -1.27
C HIS A 5 -28.36 -17.18 -1.78
N TYR A 6 -27.45 -16.68 -0.94
CA TYR A 6 -26.02 -16.62 -1.20
C TYR A 6 -25.25 -17.34 -0.11
N GLN A 7 -24.18 -18.04 -0.48
CA GLN A 7 -23.29 -18.67 0.49
C GLN A 7 -22.50 -17.65 1.32
N VAL A 8 -22.15 -16.52 0.68
CA VAL A 8 -21.45 -15.40 1.33
C VAL A 8 -22.10 -14.09 0.91
N VAL A 9 -22.32 -13.21 1.89
CA VAL A 9 -22.74 -11.82 1.66
C VAL A 9 -21.68 -10.90 2.26
N ILE A 10 -21.12 -10.02 1.42
CA ILE A 10 -20.12 -9.02 1.79
C ILE A 10 -20.81 -7.66 1.88
N ILE A 11 -20.68 -6.98 3.00
CA ILE A 11 -21.23 -5.64 3.20
C ILE A 11 -20.13 -4.62 2.95
N GLY A 12 -20.32 -3.80 1.93
CA GLY A 12 -19.40 -2.77 1.46
C GLY A 12 -18.58 -3.21 0.24
N GLY A 13 -18.68 -2.42 -0.82
CA GLY A 13 -18.02 -2.65 -2.12
C GLY A 13 -16.74 -1.83 -2.32
N GLY A 14 -16.07 -1.40 -1.25
CA GLY A 14 -14.75 -0.79 -1.31
C GLY A 14 -13.63 -1.81 -1.58
N VAL A 15 -12.37 -1.37 -1.54
CA VAL A 15 -11.19 -2.22 -1.83
C VAL A 15 -11.18 -3.52 -1.01
N SER A 16 -11.55 -3.46 0.27
CA SER A 16 -11.54 -4.66 1.12
C SER A 16 -12.63 -5.66 0.75
N GLY A 17 -13.86 -5.18 0.47
CA GLY A 17 -14.97 -6.05 0.09
C GLY A 17 -14.78 -6.67 -1.29
N THR A 18 -14.30 -5.90 -2.27
CA THR A 18 -14.02 -6.42 -3.61
C THR A 18 -12.86 -7.41 -3.60
N ALA A 19 -11.79 -7.12 -2.84
CA ALA A 19 -10.67 -8.05 -2.68
C ALA A 19 -11.10 -9.35 -1.99
N ALA A 20 -11.93 -9.27 -0.94
CA ALA A 20 -12.47 -10.46 -0.27
C ALA A 20 -13.31 -11.31 -1.23
N ALA A 21 -14.18 -10.69 -2.03
CA ALA A 21 -14.97 -11.39 -3.03
C ALA A 21 -14.10 -12.11 -4.08
N ASP A 22 -13.06 -11.44 -4.58
CA ASP A 22 -12.16 -12.00 -5.58
C ASP A 22 -11.34 -13.18 -5.01
N VAL A 23 -10.81 -13.04 -3.80
CA VAL A 23 -10.08 -14.12 -3.12
C VAL A 23 -10.98 -15.33 -2.86
N LEU A 24 -12.19 -15.11 -2.35
CA LEU A 24 -13.14 -16.19 -2.11
C LEU A 24 -13.55 -16.90 -3.41
N ALA A 25 -13.80 -16.14 -4.46
CA ALA A 25 -14.18 -16.71 -5.76
C ALA A 25 -13.06 -17.52 -6.42
N ARG A 26 -11.79 -17.13 -6.23
CA ARG A 26 -10.64 -17.80 -6.87
C ARG A 26 -10.09 -18.98 -6.09
N TYR A 27 -10.11 -18.90 -4.77
CA TYR A 27 -9.35 -19.81 -3.92
C TYR A 27 -10.22 -20.70 -3.01
N THR A 28 -11.56 -20.63 -3.18
CA THR A 28 -12.48 -21.47 -2.43
C THR A 28 -13.51 -22.14 -3.36
N ASP A 29 -14.27 -23.07 -2.83
CA ASP A 29 -15.37 -23.74 -3.53
C ASP A 29 -16.72 -23.01 -3.41
N ILE A 30 -16.75 -21.80 -2.87
CA ILE A 30 -17.93 -20.96 -2.77
C ILE A 30 -18.49 -20.66 -4.16
N LYS A 31 -19.78 -20.92 -4.37
CA LYS A 31 -20.45 -20.81 -5.67
C LYS A 31 -21.28 -19.54 -5.83
N SER A 32 -21.65 -18.90 -4.74
CA SER A 32 -22.47 -17.69 -4.79
C SER A 32 -22.03 -16.66 -3.74
N ILE A 33 -21.62 -15.50 -4.24
CA ILE A 33 -21.19 -14.37 -3.41
C ILE A 33 -22.01 -13.15 -3.83
N ALA A 34 -22.56 -12.44 -2.86
CA ALA A 34 -23.18 -11.14 -3.07
C ALA A 34 -22.35 -10.04 -2.41
N ILE A 35 -22.23 -8.89 -3.05
CA ILE A 35 -21.71 -7.67 -2.45
C ILE A 35 -22.88 -6.70 -2.31
N VAL A 36 -23.14 -6.26 -1.08
CA VAL A 36 -24.14 -5.23 -0.79
C VAL A 36 -23.41 -3.90 -0.64
N GLU A 37 -23.68 -2.97 -1.54
CA GLU A 37 -23.09 -1.64 -1.54
C GLU A 37 -24.16 -0.58 -1.35
N LYS A 38 -23.84 0.44 -0.55
CA LYS A 38 -24.71 1.56 -0.25
C LYS A 38 -24.85 2.54 -1.43
N TYR A 39 -23.81 2.67 -2.20
CA TYR A 39 -23.71 3.60 -3.33
C TYR A 39 -24.03 2.91 -4.66
N GLU A 40 -24.15 3.68 -5.74
CA GLU A 40 -24.54 3.18 -7.06
C GLU A 40 -23.49 2.25 -7.71
N GLY A 41 -22.27 2.22 -7.20
CA GLY A 41 -21.20 1.40 -7.76
C GLY A 41 -20.12 1.01 -6.74
N LEU A 42 -19.34 0.02 -7.11
CA LEU A 42 -18.21 -0.42 -6.31
C LEU A 42 -17.08 0.63 -6.32
N SER A 43 -16.38 0.77 -5.21
CA SER A 43 -15.19 1.64 -5.06
C SER A 43 -15.45 3.12 -5.40
N THR A 44 -16.65 3.63 -5.17
CA THR A 44 -17.06 5.00 -5.52
C THR A 44 -16.79 6.04 -4.46
N LEU A 45 -16.36 5.66 -3.26
CA LEU A 45 -16.05 6.55 -2.15
C LEU A 45 -14.55 6.56 -1.86
N ASN A 46 -14.11 6.07 -0.70
CA ASN A 46 -12.70 6.13 -0.27
C ASN A 46 -11.75 5.34 -1.16
N SER A 47 -12.22 4.29 -1.81
CA SER A 47 -11.43 3.47 -2.75
C SER A 47 -11.45 3.99 -4.19
N LYS A 48 -12.09 5.14 -4.44
CA LYS A 48 -12.07 5.79 -5.76
C LYS A 48 -10.67 6.33 -6.06
N CYS A 49 -10.23 6.20 -7.31
CA CYS A 49 -8.89 6.64 -7.74
C CYS A 49 -8.61 8.15 -7.50
N THR A 50 -9.64 8.97 -7.35
CA THR A 50 -9.51 10.39 -7.02
C THR A 50 -9.65 10.71 -5.53
N ALA A 51 -9.91 9.73 -4.68
CA ALA A 51 -10.19 9.94 -3.26
C ALA A 51 -9.00 9.66 -2.34
N ASN A 52 -7.91 9.10 -2.86
CA ASN A 52 -6.68 8.81 -2.11
C ASN A 52 -5.47 8.81 -3.05
N SER A 53 -4.26 8.71 -2.49
CA SER A 53 -3.01 8.75 -3.25
C SER A 53 -2.75 7.49 -4.10
N GLN A 54 -3.52 6.43 -3.96
CA GLN A 54 -3.32 5.12 -4.60
C GLN A 54 -1.91 4.53 -4.36
N THR A 55 -1.28 4.89 -3.24
CA THR A 55 0.09 4.50 -2.91
C THR A 55 0.07 3.33 -1.95
N ILE A 56 0.84 2.29 -2.25
CA ILE A 56 1.12 1.20 -1.32
C ILE A 56 2.25 1.66 -0.39
N HIS A 57 1.94 1.77 0.90
CA HIS A 57 2.92 2.10 1.92
C HIS A 57 3.69 0.84 2.31
N CYS A 58 5.01 0.85 2.12
CA CYS A 58 5.88 -0.29 2.41
C CYS A 58 6.53 -0.23 3.80
N GLY A 59 6.39 0.89 4.51
CA GLY A 59 6.95 1.08 5.85
C GLY A 59 8.39 1.61 5.85
N ASP A 60 8.95 1.90 4.69
CA ASP A 60 10.34 2.31 4.48
C ASP A 60 10.61 3.77 4.89
N ILE A 61 9.71 4.69 4.55
CA ILE A 61 9.85 6.12 4.83
C ILE A 61 8.90 6.65 5.93
N GLU A 62 8.02 5.83 6.47
CA GLU A 62 7.12 6.20 7.56
C GLU A 62 7.90 6.34 8.87
N THR A 63 8.32 7.56 9.18
CA THR A 63 9.21 7.88 10.32
C THR A 63 8.64 7.56 11.71
N ASN A 64 7.34 7.31 11.81
CA ASN A 64 6.65 6.95 13.04
C ASN A 64 6.46 5.43 13.24
N TYR A 65 7.01 4.58 12.36
CA TYR A 65 6.92 3.14 12.52
C TYR A 65 8.14 2.61 13.31
N THR A 66 7.89 1.64 14.20
CA THR A 66 8.96 0.80 14.73
C THR A 66 9.45 -0.19 13.67
N TYR A 67 10.62 -0.78 13.89
CA TYR A 67 11.18 -1.80 13.00
C TYR A 67 10.21 -2.97 12.78
N GLU A 68 9.62 -3.50 13.85
CA GLU A 68 8.68 -4.62 13.80
C GLU A 68 7.42 -4.26 13.01
N LYS A 69 6.87 -3.06 13.23
CA LYS A 69 5.72 -2.58 12.50
C LYS A 69 6.03 -2.43 11.01
N ALA A 70 7.19 -1.86 10.67
CA ALA A 70 7.64 -1.70 9.30
C ALA A 70 7.81 -3.06 8.60
N ALA A 71 8.41 -4.05 9.27
CA ALA A 71 8.55 -5.40 8.74
C ALA A 71 7.20 -6.06 8.41
N VAL A 72 6.21 -5.91 9.29
CA VAL A 72 4.85 -6.42 9.04
C VAL A 72 4.18 -5.71 7.87
N VAL A 73 4.32 -4.37 7.79
CA VAL A 73 3.75 -3.57 6.69
C VAL A 73 4.40 -3.92 5.36
N SER A 74 5.73 -4.03 5.33
CA SER A 74 6.48 -4.45 4.13
C SER A 74 6.01 -5.80 3.60
N LYS A 75 5.87 -6.78 4.49
CA LYS A 75 5.36 -8.11 4.12
C LYS A 75 3.97 -8.04 3.50
N LYS A 76 3.04 -7.27 4.08
CA LYS A 76 1.68 -7.09 3.56
C LYS A 76 1.68 -6.36 2.21
N ALA A 77 2.46 -5.29 2.06
CA ALA A 77 2.60 -4.55 0.81
C ALA A 77 3.13 -5.44 -0.32
N ASN A 78 4.15 -6.25 -0.05
CA ASN A 78 4.69 -7.22 -1.00
C ASN A 78 3.66 -8.29 -1.40
N MET A 79 2.80 -8.74 -0.49
CA MET A 79 1.71 -9.67 -0.83
C MET A 79 0.70 -9.03 -1.79
N ILE A 80 0.29 -7.78 -1.53
CA ILE A 80 -0.65 -7.04 -2.39
C ILE A 80 -0.05 -6.85 -3.78
N SER A 81 1.22 -6.44 -3.86
CA SER A 81 1.92 -6.23 -5.13
C SER A 81 2.01 -7.53 -5.94
N LYS A 82 2.41 -8.63 -5.32
CA LYS A 82 2.49 -9.95 -5.96
C LYS A 82 1.11 -10.42 -6.45
N TYR A 83 0.08 -10.27 -5.61
CA TYR A 83 -1.28 -10.63 -5.99
C TYR A 83 -1.75 -9.83 -7.21
N GLY A 84 -1.54 -8.50 -7.21
CA GLY A 84 -1.88 -7.65 -8.34
C GLY A 84 -1.20 -8.07 -9.64
N LEU A 85 0.11 -8.31 -9.60
CA LEU A 85 0.87 -8.76 -10.78
C LEU A 85 0.44 -10.13 -11.29
N GLN A 86 0.03 -11.05 -10.40
CA GLN A 86 -0.51 -12.36 -10.79
C GLN A 86 -1.89 -12.28 -11.45
N HIS A 87 -2.67 -11.25 -11.16
CA HIS A 87 -4.08 -11.14 -11.54
C HIS A 87 -4.38 -9.95 -12.46
N ALA A 88 -3.54 -9.70 -13.43
CA ALA A 88 -3.75 -8.76 -14.53
C ALA A 88 -3.34 -7.30 -14.30
N LEU A 89 -2.70 -6.96 -13.19
CA LEU A 89 -2.01 -5.68 -13.09
C LEU A 89 -0.65 -5.77 -13.80
N ASN A 90 -0.28 -4.73 -14.48
CA ASN A 90 1.00 -4.59 -15.17
C ASN A 90 1.62 -3.22 -14.84
N GLU A 91 2.75 -2.90 -15.43
CA GLU A 91 3.47 -1.64 -15.22
C GLU A 91 2.63 -0.37 -15.48
N LYS A 92 1.56 -0.47 -16.26
CA LYS A 92 0.61 0.64 -16.46
C LYS A 92 -0.29 0.89 -15.25
N HIS A 93 -0.50 -0.14 -14.43
CA HIS A 93 -1.36 -0.09 -13.25
C HIS A 93 -0.56 0.01 -11.94
N MET A 94 0.67 -0.48 -11.95
CA MET A 94 1.56 -0.47 -10.79
C MET A 94 2.95 0.00 -11.22
N PHE A 95 3.42 1.07 -10.63
CA PHE A 95 4.77 1.60 -10.85
C PHE A 95 5.42 1.95 -9.52
N ALA A 96 6.74 1.82 -9.47
CA ALA A 96 7.52 2.29 -8.33
C ALA A 96 7.80 3.79 -8.50
N GLY A 97 7.40 4.58 -7.51
CA GLY A 97 7.73 6.00 -7.43
C GLY A 97 8.83 6.22 -6.41
N GLN A 98 9.76 7.11 -6.72
CA GLN A 98 10.77 7.56 -5.77
C GLN A 98 10.11 8.35 -4.64
N LYS A 99 10.49 8.07 -3.40
CA LYS A 99 10.06 8.77 -2.20
C LYS A 99 11.26 9.19 -1.40
N MET A 100 11.13 10.29 -0.67
CA MET A 100 12.21 10.85 0.13
C MET A 100 11.66 11.35 1.46
N ALA A 101 12.38 11.09 2.55
CA ALA A 101 12.18 11.74 3.84
C ALA A 101 13.35 12.70 4.06
N ILE A 102 13.05 13.94 4.39
CA ILE A 102 14.04 15.01 4.55
C ILE A 102 14.06 15.45 6.01
N GLY A 103 15.24 15.48 6.62
CA GLY A 103 15.47 16.07 7.93
C GLY A 103 15.89 17.53 7.81
N VAL A 104 15.31 18.39 8.62
CA VAL A 104 15.64 19.80 8.69
C VAL A 104 16.20 20.15 10.08
N GLY A 105 17.42 20.67 10.09
CA GLY A 105 18.17 20.91 11.33
C GLY A 105 18.83 19.65 11.89
N ASP A 106 19.72 19.84 12.83
CA ASP A 106 20.61 18.77 13.33
C ASP A 106 19.83 17.61 13.97
N GLU A 107 18.81 17.93 14.77
CA GLU A 107 18.03 16.93 15.50
C GLU A 107 17.28 15.97 14.55
N GLU A 108 16.63 16.50 13.51
CA GLU A 108 15.92 15.66 12.53
C GLU A 108 16.89 14.87 11.65
N CYS A 109 17.99 15.49 11.26
CA CYS A 109 19.04 14.81 10.48
C CYS A 109 19.63 13.61 11.22
N GLU A 110 19.91 13.77 12.53
CA GLU A 110 20.39 12.65 13.35
C GLU A 110 19.35 11.54 13.52
N LYS A 111 18.07 11.91 13.72
CA LYS A 111 16.97 10.93 13.79
C LYS A 111 16.82 10.14 12.48
N ILE A 112 16.86 10.80 11.33
CA ILE A 112 16.76 10.14 10.01
C ILE A 112 17.97 9.25 9.78
N LYS A 113 19.18 9.70 10.13
CA LYS A 113 20.38 8.89 10.00
C LYS A 113 20.32 7.64 10.89
N ALA A 114 19.93 7.77 12.14
CA ALA A 114 19.77 6.63 13.05
C ALA A 114 18.72 5.64 12.50
N ARG A 115 17.60 6.16 11.96
CA ARG A 115 16.58 5.34 11.35
C ARG A 115 17.09 4.62 10.10
N TYR A 116 17.85 5.27 9.24
CA TYR A 116 18.49 4.63 8.10
C TYR A 116 19.36 3.45 8.54
N GLU A 117 20.22 3.64 9.52
CA GLU A 117 21.11 2.59 10.05
C GLU A 117 20.32 1.38 10.59
N GLU A 118 19.20 1.61 11.23
CA GLU A 118 18.32 0.56 11.75
C GLU A 118 17.59 -0.17 10.60
N PHE A 119 17.09 0.58 9.60
CA PHE A 119 16.15 0.07 8.59
C PHE A 119 16.80 -0.46 7.31
N LYS A 120 18.05 -0.10 7.02
CA LYS A 120 18.77 -0.53 5.80
C LYS A 120 18.87 -2.05 5.63
N THR A 121 18.80 -2.82 6.72
CA THR A 121 18.78 -4.28 6.66
C THR A 121 17.44 -4.84 6.24
N LEU A 122 16.36 -4.16 6.61
CA LEU A 122 14.99 -4.53 6.22
C LEU A 122 14.66 -4.08 4.79
N TYR A 123 15.23 -2.94 4.39
CA TYR A 123 15.04 -2.32 3.08
C TYR A 123 16.39 -2.06 2.40
N PRO A 124 17.02 -3.06 1.77
CA PRO A 124 18.35 -2.92 1.17
C PRO A 124 18.45 -1.88 0.04
N TYR A 125 17.33 -1.41 -0.47
CA TYR A 125 17.26 -0.37 -1.50
C TYR A 125 17.21 1.06 -0.93
N LEU A 126 17.17 1.23 0.40
CA LEU A 126 17.24 2.56 1.00
C LEU A 126 18.63 3.17 0.79
N GLU A 127 18.63 4.42 0.40
CA GLU A 127 19.83 5.23 0.25
C GLU A 127 19.77 6.40 1.24
N PHE A 128 20.93 6.78 1.75
CA PHE A 128 21.10 7.94 2.61
C PHE A 128 21.92 8.99 1.87
N PHE A 129 21.39 10.19 1.79
CA PHE A 129 22.06 11.31 1.16
C PHE A 129 22.41 12.38 2.19
N ASP A 130 23.62 12.89 2.13
CA ASP A 130 24.02 14.10 2.82
C ASP A 130 23.46 15.36 2.10
N LYS A 131 23.69 16.51 2.70
CA LYS A 131 23.21 17.79 2.18
C LYS A 131 23.74 18.12 0.76
N GLU A 132 24.99 17.80 0.51
CA GLU A 132 25.66 18.08 -0.77
C GLU A 132 25.07 17.19 -1.88
N THR A 133 24.92 15.92 -1.62
CA THR A 133 24.30 14.95 -2.54
C THR A 133 22.80 15.28 -2.76
N LEU A 134 22.08 15.63 -1.70
CA LEU A 134 20.67 16.01 -1.81
C LEU A 134 20.48 17.21 -2.75
N LYS A 135 21.33 18.24 -2.65
CA LYS A 135 21.28 19.40 -3.54
C LYS A 135 21.56 19.10 -5.01
N GLN A 136 22.33 18.03 -5.29
CA GLN A 136 22.55 17.59 -6.67
C GLN A 136 21.34 16.88 -7.25
N ILE A 137 20.62 16.13 -6.41
CA ILE A 137 19.40 15.38 -6.81
C ILE A 137 18.21 16.31 -6.90
N GLU A 138 18.04 17.17 -5.89
CA GLU A 138 16.92 18.11 -5.75
C GLU A 138 17.45 19.54 -5.54
N PRO A 139 17.86 20.23 -6.61
CA PRO A 139 18.51 21.56 -6.50
C PRO A 139 17.63 22.66 -5.89
N LYS A 140 16.32 22.41 -5.78
CA LYS A 140 15.35 23.38 -5.23
C LYS A 140 15.07 23.21 -3.75
N ILE A 141 15.69 22.23 -3.09
CA ILE A 141 15.59 21.99 -1.65
C ILE A 141 16.73 22.68 -0.89
#